data_f21688e2d5ed2c027d062e8f040dfb71
#
_entry.id   f21688e2d5ed2c027d062e8f040dfb71
#
_cell.length_a   1.000
_cell.length_b   1.000
_cell.length_c   1.000
_cell.angle_alpha   90.00
_cell.angle_beta   90.00
_cell.angle_gamma   90.00
#
_symmetry.space_group_name_H-M   'P 1'
#
loop_
_entity.id
_entity.type
_entity.pdbx_description
1 polymer ?
#
loop_
_entity_poly.entity_id
_entity_poly.type
_entity_poly.pdbx_seq_one_letter_code
_entity_poly.pdbx_strand_id
1 'polypeptide(L)'
;NLTIDFYNAITVKRAVGLEKPHSFMRQLLSDEGSLSAANWIAMAEQGDFLTWFSQVNPCGYDLDLRSYEEKMRNQTLTTVELEYLADLLQAKLLAAGQFETDGPLPLARYLLGKELEVKNLRLILTGMDNQLPVELIRERMRPIYGQD
;
A
#
# COMPACT_ATOMS: atom_id res chain seq x y z
N ASN A 1 -2.20 -5.06 -12.37
CA ASN A 1 -0.88 -4.68 -11.89
C ASN A 1 -0.97 -4.03 -10.50
N LEU A 2 -0.87 -4.87 -9.47
CA LEU A 2 -1.14 -4.51 -8.08
C LEU A 2 -0.36 -3.27 -7.60
N THR A 3 0.91 -3.19 -7.93
CA THR A 3 1.78 -2.06 -7.53
C THR A 3 1.29 -0.73 -8.10
N ILE A 4 0.92 -0.71 -9.38
CA ILE A 4 0.40 0.49 -10.03
C ILE A 4 -0.96 0.87 -9.45
N ASP A 5 -1.82 -0.11 -9.17
CA ASP A 5 -3.13 0.13 -8.59
C ASP A 5 -3.04 0.76 -7.20
N PHE A 6 -2.15 0.26 -6.35
CA PHE A 6 -1.90 0.89 -5.04
C PHE A 6 -1.29 2.28 -5.16
N TYR A 7 -0.34 2.47 -6.09
CA TYR A 7 0.19 3.81 -6.37
C TYR A 7 -0.92 4.79 -6.76
N ASN A 8 -1.80 4.38 -7.67
CA ASN A 8 -2.93 5.20 -8.11
C ASN A 8 -3.90 5.47 -6.96
N ALA A 9 -4.26 4.45 -6.17
CA ALA A 9 -5.17 4.58 -5.04
C ALA A 9 -4.64 5.58 -3.99
N ILE A 10 -3.38 5.46 -3.62
CA ILE A 10 -2.72 6.35 -2.66
C ILE A 10 -2.63 7.78 -3.20
N THR A 11 -2.22 7.91 -4.46
CA THR A 11 -2.05 9.21 -5.12
C THR A 11 -3.36 9.96 -5.23
N VAL A 12 -4.42 9.31 -5.71
CA VAL A 12 -5.73 9.95 -5.87
C VAL A 12 -6.37 10.28 -4.53
N LYS A 13 -6.22 9.41 -3.53
CA LYS A 13 -6.73 9.67 -2.18
C LYS A 13 -6.08 10.90 -1.55
N ARG A 14 -4.77 11.05 -1.70
CA ARG A 14 -4.05 12.27 -1.26
C ARG A 14 -4.50 13.51 -2.00
N ALA A 15 -4.59 13.42 -3.32
CA ALA A 15 -4.94 14.55 -4.16
C ALA A 15 -6.37 15.07 -3.87
N VAL A 16 -7.33 14.17 -3.67
CA VAL A 16 -8.69 14.52 -3.24
C VAL A 16 -8.68 15.16 -1.85
N GLY A 17 -7.94 14.62 -0.90
CA GLY A 17 -7.78 15.19 0.44
C GLY A 17 -7.13 16.58 0.45
N LEU A 18 -6.32 16.89 -0.56
CA LEU A 18 -5.68 18.22 -0.77
C LEU A 18 -6.47 19.12 -1.73
N GLU A 19 -7.69 18.72 -2.10
CA GLU A 19 -8.57 19.46 -3.02
C GLU A 19 -7.91 19.83 -4.35
N LYS A 20 -7.07 18.93 -4.89
CA LYS A 20 -6.39 19.17 -6.17
C LYS A 20 -7.36 18.99 -7.35
N PRO A 21 -7.21 19.80 -8.43
CA PRO A 21 -8.09 19.66 -9.60
C PRO A 21 -7.84 18.36 -10.37
N HIS A 22 -8.86 17.89 -11.11
CA HIS A 22 -8.79 16.67 -11.92
C HIS A 22 -7.63 16.66 -12.93
N SER A 23 -7.33 17.83 -13.53
CA SER A 23 -6.22 17.98 -14.47
C SER A 23 -4.87 17.66 -13.84
N PHE A 24 -4.69 18.02 -12.57
CA PHE A 24 -3.51 17.68 -11.80
C PHE A 24 -3.47 16.19 -11.45
N MET A 25 -4.59 15.63 -10.99
CA MET A 25 -4.67 14.21 -10.68
C MET A 25 -4.33 13.33 -11.88
N ARG A 26 -4.86 13.66 -13.07
CA ARG A 26 -4.61 12.91 -14.31
C ARG A 26 -3.14 12.87 -14.70
N GLN A 27 -2.36 13.87 -14.39
CA GLN A 27 -0.92 13.90 -14.69
C GLN A 27 -0.12 12.93 -13.80
N LEU A 28 -0.64 12.59 -12.64
CA LEU A 28 0.03 11.73 -11.65
C LEU A 28 -0.38 10.27 -11.74
N LEU A 29 -1.55 9.98 -12.32
CA LEU A 29 -2.10 8.63 -12.37
C LEU A 29 -1.62 7.88 -13.62
N SER A 30 -1.36 6.59 -13.47
CA SER A 30 -1.00 5.70 -14.57
C SER A 30 -2.22 4.93 -15.06
N ASP A 31 -2.40 4.87 -16.37
CA ASP A 31 -3.42 4.04 -17.03
C ASP A 31 -2.97 2.57 -17.24
N GLU A 32 -1.76 2.20 -16.78
CA GLU A 32 -1.23 0.83 -16.91
C GLU A 32 -1.69 -0.12 -15.78
N GLY A 33 -2.52 0.35 -14.87
CA GLY A 33 -3.15 -0.44 -13.81
C GLY A 33 -4.41 -1.17 -14.26
N SER A 34 -5.20 -1.64 -13.29
CA SER A 34 -6.48 -2.30 -13.54
C SER A 34 -7.61 -1.33 -13.90
N LEU A 35 -7.48 -0.06 -13.54
CA LEU A 35 -8.46 0.99 -13.77
C LEU A 35 -7.79 2.19 -14.45
N SER A 36 -8.57 2.89 -15.30
CA SER A 36 -8.13 4.15 -15.90
C SER A 36 -8.03 5.28 -14.87
N ALA A 37 -7.22 6.30 -15.16
CA ALA A 37 -7.11 7.50 -14.32
C ALA A 37 -8.47 8.16 -14.03
N ALA A 38 -9.37 8.19 -15.01
CA ALA A 38 -10.72 8.73 -14.82
C ALA A 38 -11.53 7.94 -13.79
N ASN A 39 -11.44 6.60 -13.83
CA ASN A 39 -12.13 5.73 -12.88
C ASN A 39 -11.55 5.88 -11.47
N TRP A 40 -10.23 6.03 -11.33
CA TRP A 40 -9.58 6.29 -10.05
C TRP A 40 -10.06 7.60 -9.42
N ILE A 41 -10.17 8.68 -10.20
CA ILE A 41 -10.66 9.97 -9.73
C ILE A 41 -12.11 9.86 -9.25
N ALA A 42 -12.99 9.29 -10.08
CA ALA A 42 -14.42 9.12 -9.75
C ALA A 42 -14.60 8.29 -8.46
N MET A 43 -13.85 7.19 -8.32
CA MET A 43 -13.89 6.33 -7.16
C MET A 43 -13.43 7.05 -5.87
N ALA A 44 -12.37 7.83 -5.97
CA ALA A 44 -11.85 8.59 -4.83
C ALA A 44 -12.82 9.70 -4.38
N GLU A 45 -13.47 10.38 -5.31
CA GLU A 45 -14.49 11.40 -5.00
C GLU A 45 -15.73 10.82 -4.33
N GLN A 46 -16.11 9.60 -4.71
CA GLN A 46 -17.21 8.86 -4.07
C GLN A 46 -16.79 8.23 -2.75
N GLY A 47 -15.49 8.12 -2.47
CA GLY A 47 -14.94 7.45 -1.30
C GLY A 47 -15.08 5.91 -1.33
N ASP A 48 -15.40 5.32 -2.48
CA ASP A 48 -15.66 3.89 -2.64
C ASP A 48 -14.44 3.14 -3.19
N PHE A 49 -13.46 2.88 -2.33
CA PHE A 49 -12.33 2.01 -2.67
C PHE A 49 -12.64 0.51 -2.48
N LEU A 50 -13.74 0.17 -1.84
CA LEU A 50 -14.07 -1.21 -1.50
C LEU A 50 -14.32 -2.08 -2.74
N THR A 51 -14.99 -1.52 -3.76
CA THR A 51 -15.28 -2.24 -5.01
C THR A 51 -14.00 -2.67 -5.72
N TRP A 52 -13.00 -1.79 -5.79
CA TRP A 52 -11.69 -2.14 -6.33
C TRP A 52 -10.96 -3.14 -5.41
N PHE A 53 -10.93 -2.89 -4.11
CA PHE A 53 -10.19 -3.70 -3.16
C PHE A 53 -10.72 -5.14 -3.06
N SER A 54 -12.03 -5.34 -3.17
CA SER A 54 -12.64 -6.67 -3.20
C SER A 54 -12.19 -7.53 -4.40
N GLN A 55 -11.75 -6.90 -5.50
CA GLN A 55 -11.17 -7.60 -6.65
C GLN A 55 -9.71 -8.01 -6.39
N VAL A 56 -9.00 -7.28 -5.53
CA VAL A 56 -7.61 -7.56 -5.14
C VAL A 56 -7.53 -8.70 -4.12
N ASN A 57 -8.50 -8.77 -3.22
CA ASN A 57 -8.54 -9.69 -2.10
C ASN A 57 -8.61 -11.20 -2.48
N PRO A 58 -9.25 -11.64 -3.58
CA PRO A 58 -9.34 -13.07 -3.92
C PRO A 58 -8.00 -13.74 -4.23
N CYS A 59 -6.92 -13.01 -4.27
CA CYS A 59 -5.60 -13.54 -4.63
C CYS A 59 -4.93 -14.39 -3.54
N GLY A 60 -5.63 -14.75 -2.45
CA GLY A 60 -5.16 -15.75 -1.49
C GLY A 60 -3.96 -15.32 -0.64
N TYR A 61 -3.83 -14.03 -0.37
CA TYR A 61 -2.86 -13.56 0.62
C TYR A 61 -3.29 -14.06 1.99
N ASP A 62 -2.38 -14.74 2.69
CA ASP A 62 -2.61 -15.17 4.07
C ASP A 62 -2.53 -13.97 5.03
N LEU A 63 -3.51 -13.07 4.88
CA LEU A 63 -3.66 -11.84 5.65
C LEU A 63 -5.12 -11.64 6.04
N ASP A 64 -5.36 -11.21 7.27
CA ASP A 64 -6.69 -10.76 7.69
C ASP A 64 -6.93 -9.33 7.21
N LEU A 65 -7.67 -9.19 6.12
CA LEU A 65 -7.98 -7.90 5.51
C LEU A 65 -9.34 -7.31 5.96
N ARG A 66 -10.05 -7.97 6.87
CA ARG A 66 -11.41 -7.54 7.29
C ARG A 66 -11.43 -6.15 7.89
N SER A 67 -10.43 -5.79 8.69
CA SER A 67 -10.35 -4.45 9.28
C SER A 67 -10.17 -3.35 8.22
N TYR A 68 -9.42 -3.63 7.16
CA TYR A 68 -9.24 -2.69 6.03
C TYR A 68 -10.52 -2.56 5.19
N GLU A 69 -11.22 -3.66 4.94
CA GLU A 69 -12.50 -3.65 4.24
C GLU A 69 -13.56 -2.86 5.03
N GLU A 70 -13.61 -3.04 6.35
CA GLU A 70 -14.51 -2.29 7.22
C GLU A 70 -14.19 -0.79 7.20
N LYS A 71 -12.93 -0.42 7.30
CA LYS A 71 -12.48 0.99 7.20
C LYS A 71 -12.79 1.59 5.83
N MET A 72 -12.65 0.84 4.74
CA MET A 72 -13.04 1.28 3.40
C MET A 72 -14.55 1.50 3.30
N ARG A 73 -15.35 0.57 3.83
CA ARG A 73 -16.82 0.68 3.86
C ARG A 73 -17.29 1.89 4.65
N ASN A 74 -16.65 2.18 5.77
CA ASN A 74 -16.97 3.31 6.64
C ASN A 74 -16.28 4.62 6.20
N GLN A 75 -15.48 4.58 5.14
CA GLN A 75 -14.70 5.72 4.62
C GLN A 75 -13.74 6.31 5.67
N THR A 76 -13.22 5.47 6.56
CA THR A 76 -12.30 5.87 7.64
C THR A 76 -10.85 5.46 7.38
N LEU A 77 -10.57 4.77 6.25
CA LEU A 77 -9.22 4.36 5.89
C LEU A 77 -8.34 5.58 5.59
N THR A 78 -7.22 5.68 6.31
CA THR A 78 -6.24 6.75 6.09
C THR A 78 -5.28 6.40 4.95
N THR A 79 -4.61 7.41 4.38
CA THR A 79 -3.57 7.19 3.37
C THR A 79 -2.39 6.38 3.93
N VAL A 80 -2.02 6.62 5.19
CA VAL A 80 -0.95 5.88 5.87
C VAL A 80 -1.29 4.40 6.01
N GLU A 81 -2.53 4.07 6.38
CA GLU A 81 -3.00 2.69 6.45
C GLU A 81 -3.03 2.01 5.09
N LEU A 82 -3.40 2.75 4.04
CA LEU A 82 -3.38 2.24 2.66
C LEU A 82 -1.95 1.97 2.17
N GLU A 83 -0.99 2.84 2.50
CA GLU A 83 0.43 2.61 2.22
C GLU A 83 0.98 1.39 2.95
N TYR A 84 0.63 1.23 4.22
CA TYR A 84 1.03 0.07 5.01
C TYR A 84 0.48 -1.23 4.40
N LEU A 85 -0.78 -1.23 4.00
CA LEU A 85 -1.41 -2.36 3.33
C LEU A 85 -0.72 -2.70 2.00
N ALA A 86 -0.36 -1.69 1.20
CA ALA A 86 0.38 -1.89 -0.05
C ALA A 86 1.72 -2.58 0.20
N ASP A 87 2.47 -2.14 1.20
CA ASP A 87 3.75 -2.74 1.58
C ASP A 87 3.59 -4.19 2.04
N LEU A 88 2.56 -4.50 2.85
CA LEU A 88 2.25 -5.85 3.29
C LEU A 88 1.93 -6.79 2.11
N LEU A 89 1.07 -6.35 1.20
CA LEU A 89 0.66 -7.16 0.05
C LEU A 89 1.82 -7.39 -0.92
N GLN A 90 2.67 -6.38 -1.14
CA GLN A 90 3.87 -6.54 -1.95
C GLN A 90 4.86 -7.52 -1.31
N ALA A 91 5.07 -7.43 0.00
CA ALA A 91 5.93 -8.36 0.72
C ALA A 91 5.42 -9.81 0.60
N LYS A 92 4.11 -10.02 0.78
CA LYS A 92 3.48 -11.34 0.62
C LYS A 92 3.57 -11.87 -0.81
N LEU A 93 3.33 -11.02 -1.80
CA LEU A 93 3.44 -11.41 -3.21
C LEU A 93 4.85 -11.89 -3.56
N LEU A 94 5.87 -11.20 -3.07
CA LEU A 94 7.26 -11.57 -3.32
C LEU A 94 7.72 -12.73 -2.43
N ALA A 95 7.15 -12.93 -1.27
CA ALA A 95 7.43 -14.10 -0.42
C ALA A 95 7.01 -15.41 -1.08
N ALA A 96 5.98 -15.42 -1.92
CA ALA A 96 5.58 -16.59 -2.70
C ALA A 96 6.71 -17.12 -3.61
N GLY A 97 7.63 -16.26 -4.03
CA GLY A 97 8.80 -16.64 -4.83
C GLY A 97 10.08 -16.90 -4.03
N GLN A 98 9.97 -17.12 -2.71
CA GLN A 98 11.15 -17.28 -1.83
C GLN A 98 12.08 -18.44 -2.20
N PHE A 99 11.55 -19.46 -2.88
CA PHE A 99 12.31 -20.64 -3.32
C PHE A 99 12.87 -20.53 -4.75
N GLU A 100 12.56 -19.42 -5.45
CA GLU A 100 13.15 -19.16 -6.76
C GLU A 100 14.58 -18.64 -6.59
N THR A 101 15.52 -19.28 -7.25
CA THR A 101 16.95 -18.92 -7.22
C THR A 101 17.40 -18.16 -8.45
N ASP A 102 16.63 -18.24 -9.53
CA ASP A 102 16.96 -17.67 -10.82
C ASP A 102 15.98 -16.57 -11.23
N GLY A 103 16.42 -15.71 -12.13
CA GLY A 103 15.58 -14.62 -12.67
C GLY A 103 15.56 -13.36 -11.82
N PRO A 104 14.63 -12.43 -12.10
CA PRO A 104 14.59 -11.12 -11.45
C PRO A 104 13.97 -11.12 -10.04
N LEU A 105 13.25 -12.20 -9.67
CA LEU A 105 12.46 -12.22 -8.43
C LEU A 105 13.32 -12.17 -7.16
N PRO A 106 14.46 -12.91 -7.03
CA PRO A 106 15.33 -12.77 -5.85
C PRO A 106 15.86 -11.35 -5.66
N LEU A 107 16.24 -10.67 -6.75
CA LEU A 107 16.68 -9.28 -6.69
C LEU A 107 15.54 -8.35 -6.27
N ALA A 108 14.35 -8.53 -6.83
CA ALA A 108 13.17 -7.73 -6.47
C ALA A 108 12.81 -7.90 -4.99
N ARG A 109 12.87 -9.12 -4.45
CA ARG A 109 12.66 -9.41 -3.03
C ARG A 109 13.70 -8.71 -2.15
N TYR A 110 14.98 -8.77 -2.53
CA TYR A 110 16.05 -8.11 -1.80
C TYR A 110 15.87 -6.59 -1.78
N LEU A 111 15.59 -5.98 -2.93
CA LEU A 111 15.38 -4.52 -3.03
C LEU A 111 14.17 -4.06 -2.23
N LEU A 112 13.05 -4.77 -2.31
CA LEU A 112 11.88 -4.47 -1.48
C LEU A 112 12.20 -4.62 0.00
N GLY A 113 12.89 -5.70 0.39
CA GLY A 113 13.31 -5.90 1.77
C GLY A 113 14.13 -4.72 2.29
N LYS A 114 15.06 -4.21 1.50
CA LYS A 114 15.85 -3.03 1.85
C LYS A 114 15.00 -1.75 1.95
N GLU A 115 14.04 -1.58 1.06
CA GLU A 115 13.10 -0.47 1.13
C GLU A 115 12.27 -0.50 2.41
N LEU A 116 11.75 -1.67 2.78
CA LEU A 116 10.98 -1.85 4.03
C LEU A 116 11.85 -1.62 5.27
N GLU A 117 13.10 -2.08 5.27
CA GLU A 117 14.05 -1.78 6.34
C GLU A 117 14.27 -0.27 6.52
N VAL A 118 14.45 0.47 5.42
CA VAL A 118 14.60 1.94 5.45
C VAL A 118 13.33 2.60 5.99
N LYS A 119 12.14 2.14 5.59
CA LYS A 119 10.85 2.63 6.14
C LYS A 119 10.78 2.39 7.65
N ASN A 120 11.17 1.20 8.11
CA ASN A 120 11.20 0.87 9.53
C ASN A 120 12.18 1.76 10.32
N LEU A 121 13.40 1.98 9.80
CA LEU A 121 14.37 2.88 10.43
C LEU A 121 13.84 4.31 10.54
N ARG A 122 13.24 4.84 9.49
CA ARG A 122 12.60 6.17 9.53
C ARG A 122 11.46 6.23 10.56
N LEU A 123 10.65 5.19 10.63
CA LEU A 123 9.55 5.09 11.59
C LEU A 123 10.08 5.11 13.03
N ILE A 124 11.13 4.33 13.32
CA ILE A 124 11.75 4.27 14.65
C ILE A 124 12.33 5.64 15.01
N LEU A 125 13.14 6.22 14.14
CA LEU A 125 13.81 7.51 14.41
C LEU A 125 12.78 8.63 14.60
N THR A 126 11.80 8.74 13.72
CA THR A 126 10.73 9.74 13.82
C THR A 126 9.85 9.50 15.06
N GLY A 127 9.55 8.24 15.35
CA GLY A 127 8.77 7.87 16.54
C GLY A 127 9.50 8.22 17.83
N MET A 128 10.80 7.96 17.92
CA MET A 128 11.63 8.34 19.07
C MET A 128 11.73 9.86 19.23
N ASP A 129 11.97 10.57 18.13
CA ASP A 129 12.07 12.04 18.13
C ASP A 129 10.76 12.71 18.60
N ASN A 130 9.61 12.15 18.18
CA ASN A 130 8.29 12.60 18.60
C ASN A 130 7.79 11.97 19.92
N GLN A 131 8.62 11.19 20.60
CA GLN A 131 8.30 10.53 21.88
C GLN A 131 7.04 9.63 21.80
N LEU A 132 6.85 8.93 20.67
CA LEU A 132 5.74 8.01 20.51
C LEU A 132 5.93 6.75 21.36
N PRO A 133 4.83 6.15 21.87
CA PRO A 133 4.90 4.86 22.57
C PRO A 133 5.55 3.77 21.72
N VAL A 134 6.38 2.93 22.31
CA VAL A 134 7.10 1.84 21.62
C VAL A 134 6.11 0.87 20.97
N GLU A 135 4.98 0.60 21.59
CA GLU A 135 3.91 -0.26 21.09
C GLU A 135 3.35 0.27 19.78
N LEU A 136 3.11 1.58 19.69
CA LEU A 136 2.61 2.23 18.48
C LEU A 136 3.63 2.18 17.33
N ILE A 137 4.91 2.36 17.64
CA ILE A 137 6.00 2.22 16.65
C ILE A 137 6.02 0.78 16.13
N ARG A 138 5.95 -0.20 17.03
CA ARG A 138 5.98 -1.64 16.69
C ARG A 138 4.80 -2.06 15.81
N GLU A 139 3.60 -1.58 16.11
CA GLU A 139 2.40 -1.85 15.31
C GLU A 139 2.49 -1.34 13.86
N ARG A 140 3.26 -0.27 13.63
CA ARG A 140 3.43 0.34 12.31
C ARG A 140 4.63 -0.19 11.53
N MET A 141 5.44 -1.06 12.11
CA MET A 141 6.60 -1.64 11.44
C MET A 141 6.18 -2.56 10.29
N ARG A 142 6.93 -2.49 9.19
CA ARG A 142 6.78 -3.37 8.03
C ARG A 142 7.47 -4.70 8.29
N PRO A 143 7.10 -5.77 7.54
CA PRO A 143 7.77 -7.06 7.63
C PRO A 143 9.28 -6.94 7.44
N ILE A 144 10.04 -7.71 8.19
CA ILE A 144 11.51 -7.74 8.12
C ILE A 144 11.92 -8.81 7.10
N TYR A 145 12.80 -8.45 6.18
CA TYR A 145 13.33 -9.37 5.18
C TYR A 145 14.10 -10.51 5.84
N GLY A 146 13.75 -11.75 5.44
CA GLY A 146 14.44 -12.97 5.93
C GLY A 146 13.97 -13.48 7.29
N GLN A 147 12.90 -12.93 7.85
CA GLN A 147 12.19 -13.50 8.99
C GLN A 147 10.89 -14.14 8.48
N ASP A 148 10.99 -15.41 8.13
CA ASP A 148 9.85 -16.28 7.80
C ASP A 148 9.45 -17.13 9.03
#